data_e29761c1cdfcb626b5a0260e2c2b3d16
#
_entry.id   e29761c1cdfcb626b5a0260e2c2b3d16
#
_cell.length_a   1.000
_cell.length_b   1.000
_cell.length_c   1.000
_cell.angle_alpha   90.00
_cell.angle_beta   90.00
_cell.angle_gamma   90.00
#
_symmetry.space_group_name_H-M   'P 1'
#
loop_
_entity.id
_entity.type
_entity.pdbx_description
1 polymer ?
#
loop_
_entity_poly.entity_id
_entity_poly.type
_entity_poly.pdbx_seq_one_letter_code
_entity_poly.pdbx_strand_id
1 'polypeptide(L)'
;MENETTSKNFIEMIIDKDLAEGVYDTVHTRFPPEPNGYLHIGHAKSILLNYGLAQEYHGKFNMRFDDTNPTKEKIEFVESIKEDIKWLGADWEDRLFFASDYFQQMYEAAVKLIKKGKAYVCDLTAEEIRQYRGTLTEPGKESPYRDRSVEENLKLFEEMKEGKYADGEKVLRARIDMASPNMNMRDPVIYRVAHMSHHNTGDQWCIYPMYDFAHPIEDAIEGITHSICTLEFEDHRPLYDWVVKELEYPHPPKQIEFAKLYLTNVVTGKRYIKKLVEDGIVDGWDDPRLVSIAALRRRGFTPESIKMFVNLCGVSKANSSVDYAMLEYCIREDLKLKKPRMMAVLDPIKLVIDNYPEGEVEYLEAPNNMENPELGSRMLPFGRELYIEREDFMEVPIKKYKRLYPGNEVRLMNAYFVTCTGVEKDEEGNVTVVHCTYDPASKGGNSPDGRKVRGTLHWVAAKTAREAEVRLYENIIDEEKGVYNSDGTLNLNPNSLQTVKAYVEPALMEAKAFDSYQFVRNGFFCADFRDSKPGAPVFNRVVSLKSSFKLPK
;
A
#
# COMPACT_ATOMS: atom_id res chain seq x y z
N MET A 1 -18.90 -19.16 23.20
CA MET A 1 -18.08 -18.62 22.12
C MET A 1 -18.09 -19.65 21.02
N GLU A 2 -19.02 -19.49 20.10
CA GLU A 2 -19.14 -20.34 18.92
C GLU A 2 -17.94 -20.03 18.03
N ASN A 3 -17.17 -21.05 17.69
CA ASN A 3 -16.16 -20.99 16.64
C ASN A 3 -16.89 -20.69 15.33
N GLU A 4 -16.86 -19.43 14.89
CA GLU A 4 -17.11 -19.12 13.49
C GLU A 4 -16.00 -19.81 12.68
N THR A 5 -16.31 -20.96 12.15
CA THR A 5 -15.50 -21.61 11.12
C THR A 5 -15.56 -20.72 9.90
N THR A 6 -14.59 -19.81 9.76
CA THR A 6 -14.37 -19.07 8.52
C THR A 6 -14.20 -20.09 7.39
N SER A 7 -15.03 -19.98 6.35
CA SER A 7 -14.94 -20.89 5.22
C SER A 7 -13.58 -20.73 4.54
N LYS A 8 -12.90 -21.86 4.29
CA LYS A 8 -11.62 -21.89 3.61
C LYS A 8 -11.73 -21.37 2.18
N ASN A 9 -10.75 -20.59 1.74
CA ASN A 9 -10.65 -20.17 0.36
C ASN A 9 -10.16 -21.33 -0.54
N PHE A 10 -10.26 -21.14 -1.86
CA PHE A 10 -9.89 -22.21 -2.80
C PHE A 10 -8.42 -22.62 -2.74
N ILE A 11 -7.49 -21.74 -2.34
CA ILE A 11 -6.06 -22.06 -2.19
C ILE A 11 -5.86 -22.97 -0.99
N GLU A 12 -6.47 -22.65 0.16
CA GLU A 12 -6.46 -23.48 1.35
C GLU A 12 -7.04 -24.87 1.08
N MET A 13 -8.10 -24.95 0.28
CA MET A 13 -8.69 -26.25 -0.12
C MET A 13 -7.72 -27.07 -0.98
N ILE A 14 -6.99 -26.45 -1.91
CA ILE A 14 -5.94 -27.11 -2.70
C ILE A 14 -4.82 -27.62 -1.80
N ILE A 15 -4.35 -26.79 -0.88
CA ILE A 15 -3.29 -27.16 0.07
C ILE A 15 -3.72 -28.34 0.95
N ASP A 16 -4.91 -28.27 1.52
CA ASP A 16 -5.46 -29.35 2.35
C ASP A 16 -5.50 -30.68 1.60
N LYS A 17 -5.94 -30.65 0.34
CA LYS A 17 -5.97 -31.83 -0.52
C LYS A 17 -4.57 -32.36 -0.80
N ASP A 18 -3.63 -31.49 -1.17
CA ASP A 18 -2.26 -31.89 -1.48
C ASP A 18 -1.54 -32.53 -0.26
N LEU A 19 -1.78 -32.00 0.94
CA LEU A 19 -1.24 -32.56 2.18
C LEU A 19 -1.91 -33.91 2.53
N ALA A 20 -3.24 -34.02 2.36
CA ALA A 20 -3.97 -35.24 2.65
C ALA A 20 -3.60 -36.38 1.68
N GLU A 21 -3.33 -36.07 0.43
CA GLU A 21 -2.92 -37.04 -0.59
C GLU A 21 -1.41 -37.36 -0.57
N GLY A 22 -0.64 -36.68 0.30
CA GLY A 22 0.80 -36.84 0.41
C GLY A 22 1.60 -36.31 -0.77
N VAL A 23 1.02 -35.37 -1.54
CA VAL A 23 1.72 -34.66 -2.63
C VAL A 23 2.88 -33.83 -2.06
N TYR A 24 2.65 -33.21 -0.91
CA TYR A 24 3.63 -32.47 -0.13
C TYR A 24 3.50 -32.83 1.36
N ASP A 25 4.63 -32.79 2.07
CA ASP A 25 4.68 -33.01 3.51
C ASP A 25 4.58 -31.71 4.31
N THR A 26 4.77 -30.58 3.67
CA THR A 26 4.80 -29.24 4.26
C THR A 26 4.30 -28.21 3.26
N VAL A 27 4.13 -26.97 3.76
CA VAL A 27 3.80 -25.81 2.93
C VAL A 27 4.98 -24.85 2.91
N HIS A 28 5.45 -24.53 1.73
CA HIS A 28 6.57 -23.61 1.52
C HIS A 28 6.16 -22.61 0.43
N THR A 29 5.94 -21.37 0.82
CA THR A 29 5.54 -20.27 -0.06
C THR A 29 6.66 -19.25 -0.20
N ARG A 30 6.49 -18.29 -1.12
CA ARG A 30 7.44 -17.20 -1.34
C ARG A 30 6.76 -15.96 -1.86
N PHE A 31 7.41 -14.81 -1.67
CA PHE A 31 7.11 -13.57 -2.36
C PHE A 31 8.33 -13.16 -3.19
N PRO A 32 8.21 -13.11 -4.54
CA PRO A 32 9.34 -12.90 -5.45
C PRO A 32 9.28 -11.55 -6.17
N PRO A 33 9.45 -10.40 -5.53
CA PRO A 33 9.36 -9.11 -6.21
C PRO A 33 10.57 -8.83 -7.09
N GLU A 34 10.34 -8.14 -8.21
CA GLU A 34 11.41 -7.50 -8.96
C GLU A 34 11.87 -6.24 -8.21
N PRO A 35 13.20 -6.03 -7.99
CA PRO A 35 13.71 -4.85 -7.30
C PRO A 35 13.79 -3.62 -8.22
N ASN A 36 12.68 -3.24 -8.83
CA ASN A 36 12.56 -2.20 -9.85
C ASN A 36 11.57 -1.07 -9.50
N GLY A 37 11.16 -0.98 -8.24
CA GLY A 37 10.25 0.04 -7.72
C GLY A 37 9.75 -0.28 -6.33
N TYR A 38 9.01 0.66 -5.76
CA TYR A 38 8.37 0.50 -4.47
C TYR A 38 7.16 -0.44 -4.54
N LEU A 39 6.93 -1.19 -3.46
CA LEU A 39 5.72 -2.01 -3.32
C LEU A 39 4.50 -1.12 -3.10
N HIS A 40 3.35 -1.58 -3.56
CA HIS A 40 2.06 -0.92 -3.35
C HIS A 40 1.04 -1.85 -2.69
N ILE A 41 -0.13 -1.33 -2.39
CA ILE A 41 -1.20 -2.06 -1.69
C ILE A 41 -1.58 -3.39 -2.35
N GLY A 42 -1.47 -3.51 -3.67
CA GLY A 42 -1.69 -4.77 -4.38
C GLY A 42 -0.69 -5.85 -4.00
N HIS A 43 0.56 -5.49 -3.78
CA HIS A 43 1.60 -6.42 -3.32
C HIS A 43 1.35 -6.88 -1.87
N ALA A 44 0.76 -6.02 -1.02
CA ALA A 44 0.43 -6.38 0.36
C ALA A 44 -0.48 -7.61 0.42
N LYS A 45 -1.44 -7.73 -0.51
CA LYS A 45 -2.31 -8.90 -0.61
C LYS A 45 -1.51 -10.18 -0.85
N SER A 46 -0.58 -10.18 -1.81
CA SER A 46 0.29 -11.32 -2.10
C SER A 46 1.20 -11.67 -0.93
N ILE A 47 1.81 -10.68 -0.29
CA ILE A 47 2.71 -10.89 0.86
C ILE A 47 1.95 -11.52 2.01
N LEU A 48 0.82 -10.96 2.41
CA LEU A 48 0.02 -11.43 3.52
C LEU A 48 -0.61 -12.78 3.24
N LEU A 49 -0.99 -13.07 2.00
CA LEU A 49 -1.50 -14.37 1.59
C LEU A 49 -0.43 -15.46 1.71
N ASN A 50 0.74 -15.25 1.11
CA ASN A 50 1.84 -16.23 1.14
C ASN A 50 2.39 -16.44 2.54
N TYR A 51 2.63 -15.38 3.28
CA TYR A 51 3.08 -15.47 4.67
C TYR A 51 2.01 -16.09 5.58
N GLY A 52 0.75 -15.67 5.44
CA GLY A 52 -0.37 -16.20 6.21
C GLY A 52 -0.57 -17.70 6.02
N LEU A 53 -0.48 -18.21 4.80
CA LEU A 53 -0.54 -19.64 4.50
C LEU A 53 0.63 -20.40 5.14
N ALA A 54 1.84 -19.88 5.05
CA ALA A 54 2.99 -20.49 5.71
C ALA A 54 2.79 -20.57 7.23
N GLN A 55 2.26 -19.53 7.86
CA GLN A 55 1.96 -19.54 9.30
C GLN A 55 0.85 -20.53 9.66
N GLU A 56 -0.25 -20.52 8.92
CA GLU A 56 -1.40 -21.38 9.18
C GLU A 56 -1.05 -22.87 9.12
N TYR A 57 -0.22 -23.26 8.16
CA TYR A 57 0.20 -24.64 7.95
C TYR A 57 1.55 -24.98 8.60
N HIS A 58 2.06 -24.14 9.49
CA HIS A 58 3.35 -24.32 10.17
C HIS A 58 4.53 -24.59 9.21
N GLY A 59 4.48 -23.96 8.06
CA GLY A 59 5.46 -24.08 6.99
C GLY A 59 6.47 -22.94 6.96
N LYS A 60 7.00 -22.67 5.78
CA LYS A 60 8.06 -21.69 5.55
C LYS A 60 7.63 -20.65 4.53
N PHE A 61 8.15 -19.44 4.69
CA PHE A 61 7.98 -18.32 3.76
C PHE A 61 9.35 -17.79 3.34
N ASN A 62 9.60 -17.76 2.02
CA ASN A 62 10.84 -17.23 1.46
C ASN A 62 10.62 -15.82 0.88
N MET A 63 11.64 -15.02 1.01
CA MET A 63 11.80 -13.77 0.26
C MET A 63 12.81 -13.99 -0.86
N ARG A 64 12.40 -13.77 -2.11
CA ARG A 64 13.31 -13.88 -3.27
C ARG A 64 13.18 -12.67 -4.17
N PHE A 65 14.27 -11.94 -4.34
CA PHE A 65 14.31 -10.89 -5.35
C PHE A 65 14.47 -11.51 -6.73
N ASP A 66 13.51 -11.24 -7.61
CA ASP A 66 13.61 -11.60 -9.03
C ASP A 66 14.47 -10.54 -9.75
N ASP A 67 15.77 -10.73 -9.72
CA ASP A 67 16.78 -9.87 -10.31
C ASP A 67 17.40 -10.48 -11.57
N THR A 68 16.58 -11.17 -12.37
CA THR A 68 17.01 -11.79 -13.64
C THR A 68 17.27 -10.76 -14.74
N ASN A 69 16.68 -9.58 -14.66
CA ASN A 69 16.83 -8.53 -15.67
C ASN A 69 17.82 -7.45 -15.25
N PRO A 70 19.02 -7.37 -15.88
CA PRO A 70 20.08 -6.46 -15.45
C PRO A 70 19.76 -4.97 -15.65
N THR A 71 18.73 -4.63 -16.43
CA THR A 71 18.47 -3.24 -16.86
C THR A 71 17.70 -2.37 -15.87
N LYS A 72 17.06 -2.96 -14.85
CA LYS A 72 16.01 -2.28 -14.07
C LYS A 72 16.24 -2.21 -12.58
N GLU A 73 17.34 -2.73 -12.07
CA GLU A 73 17.50 -3.03 -10.65
C GLU A 73 18.33 -2.01 -9.91
N LYS A 74 17.88 -1.59 -8.72
CA LYS A 74 18.57 -0.66 -7.84
C LYS A 74 18.55 -1.16 -6.39
N ILE A 75 19.67 -0.98 -5.69
CA ILE A 75 19.83 -1.35 -4.27
C ILE A 75 18.80 -0.63 -3.38
N GLU A 76 18.47 0.61 -3.71
CA GLU A 76 17.45 1.39 -3.00
C GLU A 76 16.11 0.65 -2.90
N PHE A 77 15.68 0.04 -4.00
CA PHE A 77 14.41 -0.71 -4.01
C PHE A 77 14.47 -1.99 -3.18
N VAL A 78 15.63 -2.67 -3.17
CA VAL A 78 15.83 -3.87 -2.33
C VAL A 78 15.61 -3.54 -0.86
N GLU A 79 16.21 -2.48 -0.34
CA GLU A 79 16.07 -2.09 1.07
C GLU A 79 14.66 -1.63 1.41
N SER A 80 14.02 -0.84 0.54
CA SER A 80 12.63 -0.41 0.71
C SER A 80 11.67 -1.60 0.75
N ILE A 81 11.85 -2.58 -0.14
CA ILE A 81 11.01 -3.78 -0.20
C ILE A 81 11.16 -4.61 1.08
N LYS A 82 12.37 -4.81 1.58
CA LYS A 82 12.61 -5.51 2.84
C LYS A 82 11.91 -4.82 4.02
N GLU A 83 12.04 -3.50 4.10
CA GLU A 83 11.42 -2.70 5.16
C GLU A 83 9.89 -2.81 5.12
N ASP A 84 9.30 -2.72 3.94
CA ASP A 84 7.85 -2.81 3.74
C ASP A 84 7.29 -4.17 4.15
N ILE A 85 7.96 -5.26 3.78
CA ILE A 85 7.55 -6.62 4.12
C ILE A 85 7.60 -6.85 5.62
N LYS A 86 8.67 -6.41 6.27
CA LYS A 86 8.80 -6.48 7.74
C LYS A 86 7.75 -5.63 8.46
N TRP A 87 7.49 -4.45 7.95
CA TRP A 87 6.46 -3.58 8.50
C TRP A 87 5.06 -4.23 8.43
N LEU A 88 4.76 -4.95 7.36
CA LEU A 88 3.52 -5.74 7.25
C LEU A 88 3.45 -6.92 8.23
N GLY A 89 4.55 -7.23 8.90
CA GLY A 89 4.64 -8.32 9.87
C GLY A 89 5.06 -9.66 9.28
N ALA A 90 5.43 -9.71 8.00
CA ALA A 90 5.95 -10.92 7.37
C ALA A 90 7.46 -11.07 7.66
N ASP A 91 7.86 -12.28 7.97
CA ASP A 91 9.23 -12.63 8.30
C ASP A 91 9.70 -13.84 7.49
N TRP A 92 10.78 -13.64 6.76
CA TRP A 92 11.44 -14.71 6.01
C TRP A 92 12.56 -15.41 6.80
N GLU A 93 12.82 -14.98 8.03
CA GLU A 93 13.94 -15.44 8.88
C GLU A 93 15.30 -15.30 8.17
N ASP A 94 15.98 -16.42 7.85
CA ASP A 94 17.24 -16.47 7.11
C ASP A 94 17.06 -16.78 5.61
N ARG A 95 15.81 -16.90 5.15
CA ARG A 95 15.47 -17.31 3.78
C ARG A 95 15.27 -16.13 2.84
N LEU A 96 16.32 -15.33 2.69
CA LEU A 96 16.40 -14.24 1.70
C LEU A 96 17.31 -14.69 0.54
N PHE A 97 16.77 -14.68 -0.68
CA PHE A 97 17.45 -15.13 -1.86
C PHE A 97 17.37 -14.11 -3.01
N PHE A 98 18.27 -14.25 -3.96
CA PHE A 98 18.24 -13.54 -5.22
C PHE A 98 18.19 -14.55 -6.37
N ALA A 99 17.39 -14.28 -7.40
CA ALA A 99 17.36 -15.14 -8.59
C ALA A 99 18.75 -15.28 -9.23
N SER A 100 19.55 -14.22 -9.19
CA SER A 100 20.93 -14.22 -9.68
C SER A 100 21.87 -15.18 -8.95
N ASP A 101 21.53 -15.60 -7.73
CA ASP A 101 22.31 -16.63 -7.02
C ASP A 101 22.23 -17.99 -7.71
N TYR A 102 21.24 -18.20 -8.57
CA TYR A 102 20.97 -19.46 -9.28
C TYR A 102 21.36 -19.42 -10.76
N PHE A 103 22.02 -18.39 -11.24
CA PHE A 103 22.37 -18.27 -12.67
C PHE A 103 23.18 -19.45 -13.19
N GLN A 104 24.09 -20.01 -12.40
CA GLN A 104 24.83 -21.18 -12.79
C GLN A 104 23.92 -22.42 -12.94
N GLN A 105 23.04 -22.66 -12.00
CA GLN A 105 22.07 -23.76 -12.06
C GLN A 105 21.10 -23.60 -13.23
N MET A 106 20.68 -22.36 -13.53
CA MET A 106 19.82 -22.07 -14.69
C MET A 106 20.53 -22.35 -16.00
N TYR A 107 21.83 -21.99 -16.11
CA TYR A 107 22.65 -22.33 -17.27
C TYR A 107 22.77 -23.85 -17.45
N GLU A 108 23.06 -24.58 -16.39
CA GLU A 108 23.13 -26.06 -16.40
C GLU A 108 21.78 -26.69 -16.77
N ALA A 109 20.68 -26.14 -16.29
CA ALA A 109 19.33 -26.55 -16.66
C ALA A 109 19.06 -26.35 -18.16
N ALA A 110 19.46 -25.22 -18.72
CA ALA A 110 19.35 -24.96 -20.16
C ALA A 110 20.20 -25.97 -20.98
N VAL A 111 21.41 -26.26 -20.54
CA VAL A 111 22.26 -27.28 -21.17
C VAL A 111 21.59 -28.67 -21.10
N LYS A 112 20.97 -29.02 -19.99
CA LYS A 112 20.18 -30.26 -19.87
C LYS A 112 19.04 -30.32 -20.89
N LEU A 113 18.30 -29.25 -21.10
CA LEU A 113 17.24 -29.19 -22.11
C LEU A 113 17.79 -29.35 -23.52
N ILE A 114 18.93 -28.75 -23.84
CA ILE A 114 19.59 -28.92 -25.14
C ILE A 114 19.97 -30.39 -25.36
N LYS A 115 20.59 -31.04 -24.38
CA LYS A 115 20.97 -32.46 -24.43
C LYS A 115 19.78 -33.39 -24.64
N LYS A 116 18.63 -33.03 -24.11
CA LYS A 116 17.35 -33.75 -24.31
C LYS A 116 16.69 -33.45 -25.65
N GLY A 117 17.23 -32.54 -26.48
CA GLY A 117 16.59 -32.08 -27.71
C GLY A 117 15.36 -31.21 -27.47
N LYS A 118 15.26 -30.58 -26.30
CA LYS A 118 14.11 -29.76 -25.87
C LYS A 118 14.38 -28.25 -25.90
N ALA A 119 15.57 -27.84 -26.35
CA ALA A 119 15.93 -26.45 -26.58
C ALA A 119 16.89 -26.34 -27.75
N TYR A 120 16.85 -25.22 -28.44
CA TYR A 120 17.70 -24.92 -29.59
C TYR A 120 18.09 -23.46 -29.65
N VAL A 121 19.26 -23.17 -30.19
CA VAL A 121 19.70 -21.81 -30.48
C VAL A 121 19.07 -21.33 -31.77
N CYS A 122 18.50 -20.15 -31.75
CA CYS A 122 17.78 -19.54 -32.86
C CYS A 122 18.41 -18.20 -33.24
N ASP A 123 18.68 -18.00 -34.51
CA ASP A 123 19.30 -16.78 -35.06
C ASP A 123 18.26 -15.75 -35.55
N LEU A 124 16.98 -16.04 -35.41
CA LEU A 124 15.92 -15.08 -35.73
C LEU A 124 15.97 -13.89 -34.77
N THR A 125 15.74 -12.69 -35.32
CA THR A 125 15.57 -11.49 -34.50
C THR A 125 14.25 -11.54 -33.71
N ALA A 126 14.13 -10.68 -32.71
CA ALA A 126 12.90 -10.57 -31.92
C ALA A 126 11.67 -10.28 -32.82
N GLU A 127 11.82 -9.45 -33.84
CA GLU A 127 10.76 -9.14 -34.81
C GLU A 127 10.40 -10.37 -35.66
N GLU A 128 11.40 -11.08 -36.16
CA GLU A 128 11.17 -12.31 -36.96
C GLU A 128 10.51 -13.39 -36.09
N ILE A 129 10.91 -13.57 -34.84
CA ILE A 129 10.27 -14.50 -33.89
C ILE A 129 8.79 -14.14 -33.70
N ARG A 130 8.49 -12.83 -33.55
CA ARG A 130 7.12 -12.35 -33.42
C ARG A 130 6.28 -12.69 -34.66
N GLN A 131 6.83 -12.51 -35.85
CA GLN A 131 6.16 -12.86 -37.10
C GLN A 131 5.95 -14.38 -37.23
N TYR A 132 6.95 -15.19 -36.89
CA TYR A 132 6.87 -16.65 -36.94
C TYR A 132 5.89 -17.23 -35.92
N ARG A 133 5.67 -16.53 -34.81
CA ARG A 133 4.77 -17.00 -33.74
C ARG A 133 3.32 -17.13 -34.20
N GLY A 134 2.90 -16.39 -35.21
CA GLY A 134 1.51 -16.37 -35.67
C GLY A 134 0.60 -15.55 -34.77
N THR A 135 -0.67 -15.87 -34.79
CA THR A 135 -1.72 -15.17 -34.03
C THR A 135 -2.55 -16.14 -33.18
N LEU A 136 -3.50 -15.64 -32.41
CA LEU A 136 -4.42 -16.49 -31.64
C LEU A 136 -5.27 -17.41 -32.53
N THR A 137 -5.51 -17.02 -33.78
CA THR A 137 -6.35 -17.77 -34.74
C THR A 137 -5.54 -18.50 -35.82
N GLU A 138 -4.25 -18.17 -35.95
CA GLU A 138 -3.35 -18.79 -36.93
C GLU A 138 -2.17 -19.44 -36.23
N PRO A 139 -1.80 -20.69 -36.58
CA PRO A 139 -0.63 -21.34 -36.01
C PRO A 139 0.66 -20.62 -36.39
N GLY A 140 1.68 -20.80 -35.57
CA GLY A 140 3.01 -20.30 -35.85
C GLY A 140 3.74 -21.16 -36.88
N LYS A 141 4.85 -20.64 -37.38
CA LYS A 141 5.80 -21.33 -38.26
C LYS A 141 7.03 -21.76 -37.46
N GLU A 142 7.51 -22.94 -37.73
CA GLU A 142 8.77 -23.42 -37.13
C GLU A 142 9.94 -22.58 -37.65
N SER A 143 10.89 -22.29 -36.73
CA SER A 143 12.14 -21.63 -37.08
C SER A 143 13.00 -22.50 -38.01
N PRO A 144 13.70 -21.90 -38.99
CA PRO A 144 14.68 -22.61 -39.79
C PRO A 144 15.80 -23.25 -38.97
N TYR A 145 15.99 -22.82 -37.73
CA TYR A 145 17.04 -23.30 -36.83
C TYR A 145 16.56 -24.36 -35.82
N ARG A 146 15.29 -24.73 -35.89
CA ARG A 146 14.65 -25.62 -34.92
C ARG A 146 15.25 -27.02 -34.89
N ASP A 147 15.75 -27.51 -36.03
CA ASP A 147 16.29 -28.84 -36.20
C ASP A 147 17.82 -28.92 -36.15
N ARG A 148 18.50 -27.89 -35.64
CA ARG A 148 19.93 -27.96 -35.36
C ARG A 148 20.24 -29.15 -34.46
N SER A 149 21.38 -29.80 -34.69
CA SER A 149 21.81 -30.92 -33.84
C SER A 149 22.08 -30.50 -32.41
N VAL A 150 22.01 -31.45 -31.49
CA VAL A 150 22.35 -31.23 -30.07
C VAL A 150 23.77 -30.69 -29.93
N GLU A 151 24.72 -31.24 -30.68
CA GLU A 151 26.13 -30.84 -30.62
C GLU A 151 26.30 -29.39 -31.09
N GLU A 152 25.63 -28.99 -32.15
CA GLU A 152 25.67 -27.61 -32.66
C GLU A 152 25.04 -26.63 -31.67
N ASN A 153 23.88 -26.98 -31.10
CA ASN A 153 23.22 -26.15 -30.10
C ASN A 153 24.06 -25.97 -28.83
N LEU A 154 24.72 -27.04 -28.35
CA LEU A 154 25.62 -26.97 -27.18
C LEU A 154 26.78 -26.01 -27.46
N LYS A 155 27.41 -26.12 -28.65
CA LYS A 155 28.50 -25.25 -29.04
C LYS A 155 28.05 -23.78 -29.13
N LEU A 156 26.95 -23.52 -29.80
CA LEU A 156 26.41 -22.16 -29.97
C LEU A 156 26.01 -21.52 -28.64
N PHE A 157 25.42 -22.29 -27.72
CA PHE A 157 25.01 -21.79 -26.42
C PHE A 157 26.23 -21.46 -25.55
N GLU A 158 27.27 -22.27 -25.58
CA GLU A 158 28.54 -21.96 -24.92
C GLU A 158 29.18 -20.70 -25.50
N GLU A 159 29.18 -20.53 -26.82
CA GLU A 159 29.67 -19.33 -27.50
C GLU A 159 28.85 -18.08 -27.14
N MET A 160 27.52 -18.22 -26.92
CA MET A 160 26.67 -17.13 -26.40
C MET A 160 27.14 -16.71 -25.01
N LYS A 161 27.40 -17.66 -24.11
CA LYS A 161 27.92 -17.39 -22.76
C LYS A 161 29.29 -16.74 -22.79
N GLU A 162 30.16 -17.11 -23.72
CA GLU A 162 31.50 -16.55 -23.91
C GLU A 162 31.49 -15.13 -24.50
N GLY A 163 30.33 -14.61 -24.88
CA GLY A 163 30.18 -13.24 -25.41
C GLY A 163 30.52 -13.11 -26.89
N LYS A 164 30.51 -14.19 -27.66
CA LYS A 164 30.86 -14.16 -29.11
C LYS A 164 29.77 -13.55 -30.00
N TYR A 165 28.59 -13.30 -29.47
CA TYR A 165 27.45 -12.77 -30.24
C TYR A 165 26.93 -11.47 -29.65
N ALA A 166 26.47 -10.58 -30.54
CA ALA A 166 25.87 -9.31 -30.15
C ALA A 166 24.46 -9.49 -29.57
N ASP A 167 23.98 -8.49 -28.87
CA ASP A 167 22.62 -8.41 -28.36
C ASP A 167 21.62 -8.59 -29.53
N GLY A 168 20.64 -9.46 -29.34
CA GLY A 168 19.63 -9.76 -30.37
C GLY A 168 20.07 -10.67 -31.51
N GLU A 169 21.33 -11.09 -31.57
CA GLU A 169 21.86 -11.93 -32.64
C GLU A 169 21.44 -13.39 -32.50
N LYS A 170 21.41 -13.91 -31.27
CA LYS A 170 20.99 -15.28 -30.95
C LYS A 170 20.20 -15.32 -29.66
N VAL A 171 19.25 -16.25 -29.62
CA VAL A 171 18.49 -16.61 -28.42
C VAL A 171 18.45 -18.12 -28.25
N LEU A 172 18.19 -18.59 -27.04
CA LEU A 172 17.84 -19.99 -26.81
C LEU A 172 16.32 -20.09 -26.68
N ARG A 173 15.73 -21.03 -27.42
CA ARG A 173 14.28 -21.27 -27.41
C ARG A 173 13.99 -22.69 -26.93
N ALA A 174 12.91 -22.82 -26.15
CA ALA A 174 12.34 -24.13 -25.84
C ALA A 174 11.70 -24.72 -27.10
N ARG A 175 11.90 -26.02 -27.32
CA ARG A 175 11.28 -26.76 -28.44
C ARG A 175 10.02 -27.43 -27.95
N ILE A 176 8.87 -26.83 -28.22
CA ILE A 176 7.58 -27.30 -27.71
C ILE A 176 6.61 -27.55 -28.85
N ASP A 177 5.80 -26.56 -29.22
CA ASP A 177 4.76 -26.70 -30.25
C ASP A 177 4.38 -25.34 -30.84
N MET A 178 4.79 -25.09 -32.10
CA MET A 178 4.47 -23.84 -32.78
C MET A 178 2.99 -23.72 -33.17
N ALA A 179 2.21 -24.79 -33.08
CA ALA A 179 0.77 -24.80 -33.37
C ALA A 179 -0.08 -24.74 -32.07
N SER A 180 0.54 -24.66 -30.90
CA SER A 180 -0.19 -24.60 -29.63
C SER A 180 -1.20 -23.44 -29.62
N PRO A 181 -2.44 -23.63 -29.15
CA PRO A 181 -3.38 -22.53 -28.94
C PRO A 181 -2.89 -21.54 -27.87
N ASN A 182 -1.98 -21.94 -26.98
CA ASN A 182 -1.33 -21.07 -26.02
C ASN A 182 -0.04 -20.49 -26.61
N MET A 183 -0.03 -19.18 -26.83
CA MET A 183 1.09 -18.47 -27.45
C MET A 183 2.40 -18.63 -26.64
N ASN A 184 2.32 -18.82 -25.32
CA ASN A 184 3.49 -19.04 -24.47
C ASN A 184 4.17 -20.39 -24.71
N MET A 185 3.48 -21.34 -25.35
CA MET A 185 4.00 -22.68 -25.67
C MET A 185 4.57 -22.81 -27.09
N ARG A 186 4.52 -21.71 -27.88
CA ARG A 186 5.06 -21.67 -29.25
C ARG A 186 6.54 -21.36 -29.24
N ASP A 187 7.35 -22.33 -28.91
CA ASP A 187 8.82 -22.26 -28.80
C ASP A 187 9.29 -20.95 -28.14
N PRO A 188 8.97 -20.73 -26.86
CA PRO A 188 9.30 -19.48 -26.18
C PRO A 188 10.81 -19.29 -26.05
N VAL A 189 11.24 -18.03 -26.07
CA VAL A 189 12.60 -17.66 -25.75
C VAL A 189 12.83 -17.88 -24.25
N ILE A 190 13.89 -18.62 -23.91
CA ILE A 190 14.26 -18.92 -22.51
C ILE A 190 15.59 -18.28 -22.08
N TYR A 191 16.46 -17.93 -23.03
CA TYR A 191 17.69 -17.15 -22.79
C TYR A 191 17.89 -16.11 -23.87
N ARG A 192 18.42 -14.97 -23.50
CA ARG A 192 18.80 -13.87 -24.40
C ARG A 192 20.24 -13.42 -24.16
N VAL A 193 20.86 -12.83 -25.17
CA VAL A 193 22.14 -12.13 -25.07
C VAL A 193 21.90 -10.68 -24.64
N ALA A 194 22.56 -10.24 -23.60
CA ALA A 194 22.56 -8.86 -23.15
C ALA A 194 23.93 -8.51 -22.53
N HIS A 195 24.70 -7.69 -23.24
CA HIS A 195 26.00 -7.21 -22.76
C HIS A 195 25.80 -6.05 -21.78
N MET A 196 25.38 -6.38 -20.57
CA MET A 196 25.09 -5.43 -19.50
C MET A 196 25.63 -5.94 -18.17
N SER A 197 26.15 -5.01 -17.36
CA SER A 197 26.55 -5.33 -15.99
C SER A 197 25.33 -5.54 -15.11
N HIS A 198 25.36 -6.60 -14.31
CA HIS A 198 24.30 -6.96 -13.36
C HIS A 198 24.68 -6.44 -11.97
N HIS A 199 23.70 -5.93 -11.21
CA HIS A 199 23.93 -5.34 -9.89
C HIS A 199 24.58 -6.30 -8.87
N ASN A 200 24.38 -7.59 -9.02
CA ASN A 200 24.86 -8.62 -8.09
C ASN A 200 26.02 -9.46 -8.66
N THR A 201 25.96 -9.80 -9.95
CA THR A 201 26.96 -10.66 -10.61
C THR A 201 27.97 -9.89 -11.47
N GLY A 202 27.82 -8.58 -11.61
CA GLY A 202 28.70 -7.75 -12.43
C GLY A 202 28.73 -8.18 -13.90
N ASP A 203 29.91 -8.33 -14.46
CA ASP A 203 30.11 -8.71 -15.87
C ASP A 203 30.33 -10.23 -16.08
N GLN A 204 30.02 -11.04 -15.09
CA GLN A 204 30.21 -12.49 -15.14
C GLN A 204 29.36 -13.15 -16.24
N TRP A 205 28.18 -12.60 -16.50
CA TRP A 205 27.22 -13.11 -17.47
C TRP A 205 26.92 -12.08 -18.56
N CYS A 206 26.76 -12.55 -19.78
CA CYS A 206 26.23 -11.78 -20.91
C CYS A 206 25.01 -12.47 -21.56
N ILE A 207 24.58 -13.59 -20.99
CA ILE A 207 23.30 -14.25 -21.30
C ILE A 207 22.47 -14.29 -20.04
N TYR A 208 21.18 -14.03 -20.16
CA TYR A 208 20.26 -13.98 -19.02
C TYR A 208 19.01 -14.80 -19.31
N PRO A 209 18.53 -15.56 -18.32
CA PRO A 209 17.30 -16.33 -18.48
C PRO A 209 16.08 -15.41 -18.55
N MET A 210 15.08 -15.82 -19.30
CA MET A 210 13.77 -15.20 -19.31
C MET A 210 12.98 -15.63 -18.06
N TYR A 211 12.06 -14.79 -17.65
CA TYR A 211 11.24 -15.01 -16.44
C TYR A 211 10.58 -16.40 -16.40
N ASP A 212 9.91 -16.80 -17.49
CA ASP A 212 9.17 -18.07 -17.53
C ASP A 212 10.05 -19.31 -17.42
N PHE A 213 11.33 -19.17 -17.72
CA PHE A 213 12.32 -20.24 -17.53
C PHE A 213 12.94 -20.21 -16.12
N ALA A 214 13.31 -19.03 -15.65
CA ALA A 214 13.97 -18.84 -14.36
C ALA A 214 13.05 -19.18 -13.18
N HIS A 215 11.82 -18.69 -13.20
CA HIS A 215 10.89 -18.78 -12.09
C HIS A 215 10.60 -20.19 -11.59
N PRO A 216 10.23 -21.16 -12.45
CA PRO A 216 10.02 -22.54 -12.00
C PRO A 216 11.28 -23.20 -11.46
N ILE A 217 12.46 -22.84 -11.99
CA ILE A 217 13.75 -23.36 -11.51
C ILE A 217 14.06 -22.84 -10.10
N GLU A 218 13.89 -21.56 -9.89
CA GLU A 218 14.06 -20.91 -8.58
C GLU A 218 13.15 -21.55 -7.53
N ASP A 219 11.88 -21.73 -7.85
CA ASP A 219 10.91 -22.38 -6.96
C ASP A 219 11.32 -23.81 -6.62
N ALA A 220 11.76 -24.56 -7.62
CA ALA A 220 12.19 -25.94 -7.40
C ALA A 220 13.46 -26.05 -6.55
N ILE A 221 14.45 -25.19 -6.77
CA ILE A 221 15.69 -25.16 -6.00
C ILE A 221 15.42 -24.81 -4.53
N GLU A 222 14.52 -23.86 -4.27
CA GLU A 222 14.18 -23.41 -2.93
C GLU A 222 13.22 -24.34 -2.19
N GLY A 223 12.70 -25.37 -2.84
CA GLY A 223 11.77 -26.32 -2.24
C GLY A 223 10.35 -25.74 -2.06
N ILE A 224 9.98 -24.76 -2.86
CA ILE A 224 8.62 -24.19 -2.84
C ILE A 224 7.61 -25.27 -3.22
N THR A 225 6.55 -25.40 -2.46
CA THR A 225 5.46 -26.35 -2.70
C THR A 225 4.34 -25.73 -3.52
N HIS A 226 3.83 -24.59 -3.07
CA HIS A 226 2.75 -23.87 -3.70
C HIS A 226 3.26 -22.49 -4.13
N SER A 227 3.42 -22.34 -5.44
CA SER A 227 3.88 -21.15 -6.11
C SER A 227 2.67 -20.28 -6.45
N ILE A 228 2.37 -19.34 -5.58
CA ILE A 228 1.12 -18.54 -5.62
C ILE A 228 1.40 -17.20 -6.30
N CYS A 229 0.68 -16.91 -7.37
CA CYS A 229 0.83 -15.71 -8.18
C CYS A 229 -0.53 -15.15 -8.62
N THR A 230 -0.53 -14.04 -9.36
CA THR A 230 -1.76 -13.42 -9.85
C THR A 230 -2.24 -14.04 -11.16
N LEU A 231 -3.52 -13.83 -11.52
CA LEU A 231 -4.16 -14.39 -12.72
C LEU A 231 -3.49 -14.00 -14.04
N GLU A 232 -2.68 -12.96 -14.07
CA GLU A 232 -1.91 -12.59 -15.26
C GLU A 232 -0.93 -13.69 -15.71
N PHE A 233 -0.59 -14.63 -14.82
CA PHE A 233 0.28 -15.77 -15.09
C PHE A 233 -0.46 -17.09 -15.38
N GLU A 234 -1.79 -17.07 -15.46
CA GLU A 234 -2.56 -18.29 -15.70
C GLU A 234 -2.18 -18.97 -17.03
N ASP A 235 -2.05 -18.18 -18.09
CA ASP A 235 -1.63 -18.69 -19.40
C ASP A 235 -0.14 -19.10 -19.44
N HIS A 236 0.66 -18.69 -18.48
CA HIS A 236 2.06 -19.08 -18.33
C HIS A 236 2.23 -20.41 -17.58
N ARG A 237 1.22 -20.86 -16.83
CA ARG A 237 1.31 -22.10 -16.04
C ARG A 237 1.68 -23.34 -16.86
N PRO A 238 1.15 -23.58 -18.07
CA PRO A 238 1.58 -24.71 -18.89
C PRO A 238 3.09 -24.71 -19.19
N LEU A 239 3.68 -23.55 -19.40
CA LEU A 239 5.12 -23.42 -19.60
C LEU A 239 5.90 -23.68 -18.28
N TYR A 240 5.42 -23.17 -17.16
CA TYR A 240 5.94 -23.47 -15.84
C TYR A 240 6.00 -24.99 -15.57
N ASP A 241 4.88 -25.68 -15.80
CA ASP A 241 4.76 -27.14 -15.63
C ASP A 241 5.67 -27.90 -16.59
N TRP A 242 5.80 -27.43 -17.84
CA TRP A 242 6.70 -28.01 -18.83
C TRP A 242 8.16 -27.93 -18.39
N VAL A 243 8.61 -26.77 -17.91
CA VAL A 243 10.00 -26.58 -17.44
C VAL A 243 10.31 -27.52 -16.28
N VAL A 244 9.44 -27.57 -15.27
CA VAL A 244 9.60 -28.42 -14.09
C VAL A 244 9.64 -29.89 -14.48
N LYS A 245 8.77 -30.32 -15.37
CA LYS A 245 8.70 -31.71 -15.86
C LYS A 245 9.94 -32.10 -16.66
N GLU A 246 10.33 -31.28 -17.63
CA GLU A 246 11.46 -31.60 -18.52
C GLU A 246 12.81 -31.56 -17.80
N LEU A 247 12.93 -30.77 -16.74
CA LEU A 247 14.10 -30.74 -15.87
C LEU A 247 14.09 -31.83 -14.80
N GLU A 248 13.00 -32.58 -14.68
CA GLU A 248 12.88 -33.78 -13.83
C GLU A 248 13.14 -33.51 -12.34
N TYR A 249 12.59 -32.37 -11.84
CA TYR A 249 12.69 -32.08 -10.41
C TYR A 249 11.90 -33.12 -9.60
N PRO A 250 12.49 -33.68 -8.49
CA PRO A 250 11.86 -34.76 -7.73
C PRO A 250 10.61 -34.33 -6.95
N HIS A 251 10.55 -33.08 -6.55
CA HIS A 251 9.42 -32.46 -5.81
C HIS A 251 8.97 -31.22 -6.53
N PRO A 252 8.20 -31.36 -7.64
CA PRO A 252 7.84 -30.22 -8.46
C PRO A 252 6.92 -29.27 -7.71
N PRO A 253 7.20 -27.96 -7.73
CA PRO A 253 6.28 -26.96 -7.22
C PRO A 253 5.01 -26.88 -8.07
N LYS A 254 3.91 -26.44 -7.46
CA LYS A 254 2.61 -26.25 -8.11
C LYS A 254 2.28 -24.77 -8.19
N GLN A 255 2.12 -24.22 -9.39
CA GLN A 255 1.66 -22.84 -9.56
C GLN A 255 0.15 -22.76 -9.36
N ILE A 256 -0.28 -21.75 -8.58
CA ILE A 256 -1.69 -21.43 -8.32
C ILE A 256 -1.88 -19.95 -8.52
N GLU A 257 -2.94 -19.54 -9.23
CA GLU A 257 -3.23 -18.15 -9.53
C GLU A 257 -4.48 -17.67 -8.79
N PHE A 258 -4.45 -16.41 -8.36
CA PHE A 258 -5.56 -15.72 -7.70
C PHE A 258 -5.77 -14.33 -8.30
N ALA A 259 -6.95 -13.77 -8.07
CA ALA A 259 -7.33 -12.46 -8.59
C ALA A 259 -6.48 -11.34 -7.98
N LYS A 260 -5.93 -10.51 -8.85
CA LYS A 260 -5.20 -9.30 -8.47
C LYS A 260 -6.14 -8.29 -7.80
N LEU A 261 -5.60 -7.55 -6.83
CA LEU A 261 -6.31 -6.46 -6.19
C LEU A 261 -6.31 -5.22 -7.09
N TYR A 262 -7.52 -4.78 -7.47
CA TYR A 262 -7.74 -3.50 -8.15
C TYR A 262 -8.48 -2.56 -7.21
N LEU A 263 -7.90 -1.39 -6.95
CA LEU A 263 -8.54 -0.31 -6.19
C LEU A 263 -9.05 0.76 -7.14
N THR A 264 -10.22 1.31 -6.82
CA THR A 264 -10.76 2.47 -7.53
C THR A 264 -9.92 3.72 -7.26
N ASN A 265 -9.80 4.58 -8.26
CA ASN A 265 -9.25 5.93 -8.13
C ASN A 265 -7.81 6.01 -7.59
N VAL A 266 -6.98 5.00 -7.83
CA VAL A 266 -5.58 4.97 -7.43
C VAL A 266 -4.64 4.83 -8.61
N VAL A 267 -3.42 5.32 -8.44
CA VAL A 267 -2.32 5.18 -9.40
C VAL A 267 -1.30 4.21 -8.84
N THR A 268 -1.09 3.09 -9.53
CA THR A 268 -0.10 2.07 -9.17
C THR A 268 0.98 1.85 -10.22
N GLY A 269 0.75 2.35 -11.43
CA GLY A 269 1.68 2.21 -12.55
C GLY A 269 2.99 2.95 -12.31
N LYS A 270 4.11 2.23 -12.28
CA LYS A 270 5.45 2.77 -12.00
C LYS A 270 5.82 3.95 -12.90
N ARG A 271 5.48 3.88 -14.19
CA ARG A 271 5.74 4.96 -15.15
C ARG A 271 5.06 6.27 -14.74
N TYR A 272 3.82 6.19 -14.30
CA TYR A 272 3.06 7.38 -13.87
C TYR A 272 3.57 7.94 -12.56
N ILE A 273 3.87 7.08 -11.59
CA ILE A 273 4.41 7.52 -10.29
C ILE A 273 5.79 8.17 -10.48
N LYS A 274 6.66 7.56 -11.28
CA LYS A 274 7.97 8.12 -11.61
C LYS A 274 7.83 9.54 -12.19
N LYS A 275 6.90 9.72 -13.13
CA LYS A 275 6.64 11.03 -13.73
C LYS A 275 6.11 12.05 -12.70
N LEU A 276 5.21 11.65 -11.81
CA LEU A 276 4.72 12.52 -10.74
C LEU A 276 5.85 13.00 -9.82
N VAL A 277 6.81 12.13 -9.53
CA VAL A 277 7.99 12.47 -8.72
C VAL A 277 8.93 13.39 -9.48
N GLU A 278 9.24 13.08 -10.74
CA GLU A 278 10.13 13.89 -11.60
C GLU A 278 9.57 15.29 -11.88
N ASP A 279 8.27 15.40 -12.06
CA ASP A 279 7.57 16.69 -12.28
C ASP A 279 7.35 17.48 -10.97
N GLY A 280 7.73 16.93 -9.81
CA GLY A 280 7.58 17.59 -8.51
C GLY A 280 6.12 17.72 -8.03
N ILE A 281 5.20 16.95 -8.60
CA ILE A 281 3.78 16.95 -8.21
C ILE A 281 3.61 16.25 -6.87
N VAL A 282 4.40 15.21 -6.63
CA VAL A 282 4.50 14.52 -5.34
C VAL A 282 5.92 14.63 -4.77
N ASP A 283 6.03 14.53 -3.45
CA ASP A 283 7.26 14.71 -2.67
C ASP A 283 8.23 13.51 -2.77
N GLY A 284 7.82 12.44 -3.38
CA GLY A 284 8.58 11.20 -3.53
C GLY A 284 7.65 10.00 -3.65
N TRP A 285 8.25 8.80 -3.68
CA TRP A 285 7.49 7.54 -3.74
C TRP A 285 6.68 7.25 -2.48
N ASP A 286 7.02 7.88 -1.37
CA ASP A 286 6.32 7.79 -0.09
C ASP A 286 5.37 8.96 0.19
N ASP A 287 5.07 9.77 -0.81
CA ASP A 287 4.10 10.84 -0.67
C ASP A 287 2.74 10.28 -0.20
N PRO A 288 2.16 10.82 0.89
CA PRO A 288 0.92 10.30 1.47
C PRO A 288 -0.30 10.26 0.53
N ARG A 289 -0.23 10.90 -0.63
CA ARG A 289 -1.28 10.82 -1.67
C ARG A 289 -1.19 9.56 -2.54
N LEU A 290 -0.09 8.82 -2.44
CA LEU A 290 0.12 7.57 -3.17
C LEU A 290 -0.34 6.36 -2.35
N VAL A 291 -0.37 5.19 -3.00
CA VAL A 291 -0.73 3.91 -2.37
C VAL A 291 0.42 2.91 -2.35
N SER A 292 1.66 3.39 -2.46
CA SER A 292 2.82 2.58 -2.10
C SER A 292 2.73 2.22 -0.61
N ILE A 293 3.31 1.11 -0.21
CA ILE A 293 3.32 0.71 1.21
C ILE A 293 4.05 1.77 2.03
N ALA A 294 5.15 2.32 1.51
CA ALA A 294 5.87 3.41 2.15
C ALA A 294 5.02 4.67 2.32
N ALA A 295 4.20 5.01 1.32
CA ALA A 295 3.27 6.15 1.40
C ALA A 295 2.15 5.93 2.42
N LEU A 296 1.56 4.75 2.44
CA LEU A 296 0.52 4.38 3.42
C LEU A 296 1.08 4.43 4.84
N ARG A 297 2.28 3.90 5.07
CA ARG A 297 2.96 3.97 6.36
C ARG A 297 3.24 5.41 6.79
N ARG A 298 3.79 6.23 5.91
CA ARG A 298 4.05 7.66 6.19
C ARG A 298 2.78 8.42 6.52
N ARG A 299 1.69 8.13 5.81
CA ARG A 299 0.38 8.73 6.06
C ARG A 299 -0.18 8.37 7.43
N GLY A 300 0.15 7.19 7.96
CA GLY A 300 -0.26 6.71 9.28
C GLY A 300 -1.12 5.44 9.26
N PHE A 301 -1.19 4.74 8.14
CA PHE A 301 -1.80 3.41 8.08
C PHE A 301 -1.00 2.42 8.93
N THR A 302 -1.68 1.43 9.48
CA THR A 302 -1.11 0.40 10.34
C THR A 302 -1.07 -0.95 9.64
N PRO A 303 -0.15 -1.85 10.00
CA PRO A 303 -0.17 -3.22 9.50
C PRO A 303 -1.50 -3.93 9.76
N GLU A 304 -2.10 -3.71 10.91
CA GLU A 304 -3.40 -4.28 11.30
C GLU A 304 -4.52 -3.82 10.38
N SER A 305 -4.54 -2.54 9.99
CA SER A 305 -5.54 -2.01 9.04
C SER A 305 -5.38 -2.62 7.65
N ILE A 306 -4.15 -2.83 7.19
CA ILE A 306 -3.86 -3.46 5.90
C ILE A 306 -4.28 -4.94 5.92
N LYS A 307 -4.01 -5.67 7.00
CA LYS A 307 -4.48 -7.05 7.19
C LYS A 307 -6.00 -7.14 7.18
N MET A 308 -6.67 -6.26 7.89
CA MET A 308 -8.14 -6.18 7.88
C MET A 308 -8.67 -5.96 6.47
N PHE A 309 -8.08 -5.02 5.74
CA PHE A 309 -8.46 -4.72 4.37
C PHE A 309 -8.28 -5.92 3.44
N VAL A 310 -7.13 -6.58 3.48
CA VAL A 310 -6.83 -7.76 2.67
C VAL A 310 -7.80 -8.90 2.99
N ASN A 311 -8.12 -9.11 4.26
CA ASN A 311 -9.10 -10.11 4.69
C ASN A 311 -10.51 -9.82 4.16
N LEU A 312 -10.93 -8.55 4.16
CA LEU A 312 -12.23 -8.14 3.61
C LEU A 312 -12.27 -8.30 2.08
N CYS A 313 -11.16 -8.11 1.38
CA CYS A 313 -11.06 -8.37 -0.06
C CYS A 313 -11.29 -9.84 -0.41
N GLY A 314 -10.89 -10.75 0.48
CA GLY A 314 -10.95 -12.19 0.25
C GLY A 314 -9.98 -12.66 -0.84
N VAL A 315 -10.03 -13.97 -1.12
CA VAL A 315 -9.21 -14.64 -2.13
C VAL A 315 -10.11 -15.37 -3.11
N SER A 316 -10.06 -15.00 -4.39
CA SER A 316 -10.88 -15.60 -5.44
C SER A 316 -10.12 -15.68 -6.77
N LYS A 317 -10.71 -16.34 -7.77
CA LYS A 317 -10.22 -16.35 -9.16
C LYS A 317 -10.92 -15.32 -10.05
N ALA A 318 -11.85 -14.54 -9.53
CA ALA A 318 -12.55 -13.51 -10.28
C ALA A 318 -11.94 -12.13 -9.98
N ASN A 319 -11.45 -11.46 -10.99
CA ASN A 319 -10.99 -10.09 -10.88
C ASN A 319 -12.17 -9.18 -10.47
N SER A 320 -11.97 -8.39 -9.44
CA SER A 320 -12.93 -7.41 -8.96
C SER A 320 -12.22 -6.11 -8.58
N SER A 321 -12.93 -5.00 -8.75
CA SER A 321 -12.45 -3.70 -8.27
C SER A 321 -13.01 -3.46 -6.87
N VAL A 322 -12.14 -3.01 -5.97
CA VAL A 322 -12.47 -2.69 -4.58
C VAL A 322 -12.47 -1.19 -4.40
N ASP A 323 -13.51 -0.67 -3.73
CA ASP A 323 -13.60 0.75 -3.42
C ASP A 323 -12.50 1.15 -2.41
N TYR A 324 -11.75 2.20 -2.73
CA TYR A 324 -10.74 2.79 -1.84
C TYR A 324 -11.32 3.14 -0.45
N ALA A 325 -12.60 3.49 -0.39
CA ALA A 325 -13.29 3.77 0.88
C ALA A 325 -13.27 2.58 1.87
N MET A 326 -13.12 1.35 1.38
CA MET A 326 -12.97 0.17 2.25
C MET A 326 -11.62 0.18 2.98
N LEU A 327 -10.55 0.62 2.31
CA LEU A 327 -9.24 0.78 2.95
C LEU A 327 -9.29 1.87 4.04
N GLU A 328 -9.96 2.98 3.74
CA GLU A 328 -10.18 4.05 4.71
C GLU A 328 -11.04 3.60 5.90
N TYR A 329 -12.05 2.79 5.66
CA TYR A 329 -12.84 2.16 6.71
C TYR A 329 -11.96 1.33 7.66
N CYS A 330 -11.08 0.50 7.11
CA CYS A 330 -10.21 -0.36 7.91
C CYS A 330 -9.28 0.43 8.84
N ILE A 331 -8.69 1.53 8.35
CA ILE A 331 -7.83 2.35 9.21
C ILE A 331 -8.62 3.10 10.29
N ARG A 332 -9.84 3.57 9.99
CA ARG A 332 -10.70 4.17 11.01
C ARG A 332 -11.01 3.19 12.13
N GLU A 333 -11.43 1.98 11.77
CA GLU A 333 -11.77 0.93 12.73
C GLU A 333 -10.56 0.55 13.60
N ASP A 334 -9.37 0.49 13.01
CA ASP A 334 -8.16 0.18 13.76
C ASP A 334 -7.77 1.28 14.75
N LEU A 335 -7.87 2.54 14.35
CA LEU A 335 -7.41 3.67 15.17
C LEU A 335 -8.40 4.11 16.25
N LYS A 336 -9.70 3.95 16.02
CA LYS A 336 -10.74 4.58 16.87
C LYS A 336 -10.69 4.20 18.35
N LEU A 337 -10.30 2.96 18.66
CA LEU A 337 -10.19 2.47 20.03
C LEU A 337 -8.76 2.51 20.58
N LYS A 338 -7.77 2.66 19.73
CA LYS A 338 -6.35 2.56 20.10
C LYS A 338 -5.69 3.92 20.34
N LYS A 339 -6.25 5.00 19.77
CA LYS A 339 -5.55 6.29 19.75
C LYS A 339 -6.25 7.35 20.61
N PRO A 340 -5.46 8.22 21.26
CA PRO A 340 -6.02 9.32 22.03
C PRO A 340 -6.70 10.35 21.14
N ARG A 341 -7.76 10.94 21.68
CA ARG A 341 -8.53 12.02 21.04
C ARG A 341 -8.05 13.35 21.61
N MET A 342 -7.50 14.19 20.73
CA MET A 342 -6.85 15.44 21.09
C MET A 342 -7.59 16.62 20.46
N MET A 343 -7.47 17.78 21.08
CA MET A 343 -8.05 19.03 20.59
C MET A 343 -7.10 19.74 19.63
N ALA A 344 -7.55 19.97 18.41
CA ALA A 344 -6.84 20.72 17.39
C ALA A 344 -7.84 21.54 16.58
N VAL A 345 -7.57 22.81 16.37
CA VAL A 345 -8.39 23.74 15.61
C VAL A 345 -7.66 24.08 14.32
N LEU A 346 -8.22 23.66 13.19
CA LEU A 346 -7.57 23.75 11.88
C LEU A 346 -7.80 25.10 11.18
N ASP A 347 -8.96 25.69 11.35
CA ASP A 347 -9.32 27.02 10.84
C ASP A 347 -9.85 27.88 12.01
N PRO A 348 -8.95 28.52 12.77
CA PRO A 348 -9.30 29.12 14.04
C PRO A 348 -10.04 30.46 13.90
N ILE A 349 -11.02 30.64 14.78
CA ILE A 349 -11.59 31.94 15.15
C ILE A 349 -11.52 32.11 16.65
N LYS A 350 -11.20 33.33 17.11
CA LYS A 350 -11.10 33.62 18.55
C LYS A 350 -12.48 33.68 19.19
N LEU A 351 -12.60 33.06 20.37
CA LEU A 351 -13.78 33.14 21.23
C LEU A 351 -13.35 33.72 22.58
N VAL A 352 -14.03 34.78 23.05
CA VAL A 352 -13.78 35.41 24.34
C VAL A 352 -14.98 35.20 25.25
N ILE A 353 -14.71 34.67 26.44
CA ILE A 353 -15.74 34.46 27.46
C ILE A 353 -15.71 35.67 28.40
N ASP A 354 -16.63 36.63 28.21
CA ASP A 354 -16.60 37.93 28.85
C ASP A 354 -16.76 37.89 30.37
N ASN A 355 -17.47 36.89 30.89
CA ASN A 355 -17.68 36.72 32.33
C ASN A 355 -16.72 35.70 32.97
N TYR A 356 -15.68 35.22 32.25
CA TYR A 356 -14.63 34.41 32.81
C TYR A 356 -13.51 35.29 33.39
N PRO A 357 -12.94 34.99 34.56
CA PRO A 357 -11.91 35.82 35.18
C PRO A 357 -10.69 36.04 34.30
N GLU A 358 -10.28 37.27 34.18
CA GLU A 358 -9.15 37.70 33.36
C GLU A 358 -7.82 37.12 33.90
N GLY A 359 -7.01 36.56 33.00
CA GLY A 359 -5.71 36.00 33.34
C GLY A 359 -5.72 34.63 34.02
N GLU A 360 -6.87 34.14 34.46
CA GLU A 360 -6.97 32.80 35.05
C GLU A 360 -6.84 31.69 33.98
N VAL A 361 -6.15 30.64 34.38
CA VAL A 361 -6.08 29.37 33.64
C VAL A 361 -6.41 28.26 34.62
N GLU A 362 -7.47 27.52 34.32
CA GLU A 362 -7.79 26.31 35.05
C GLU A 362 -7.49 25.06 34.21
N TYR A 363 -7.37 23.91 34.84
CA TYR A 363 -7.09 22.67 34.21
C TYR A 363 -8.28 21.72 34.39
N LEU A 364 -8.86 21.32 33.26
CA LEU A 364 -10.04 20.45 33.20
C LEU A 364 -9.64 19.03 32.79
N GLU A 365 -10.12 18.04 33.50
CA GLU A 365 -9.87 16.66 33.15
C GLU A 365 -10.64 16.28 31.89
N ALA A 366 -9.95 15.65 30.94
CA ALA A 366 -10.54 15.10 29.74
C ALA A 366 -10.07 13.66 29.50
N PRO A 367 -10.97 12.72 29.24
CA PRO A 367 -10.57 11.37 28.88
C PRO A 367 -9.82 11.39 27.55
N ASN A 368 -8.74 10.61 27.48
CA ASN A 368 -7.97 10.48 26.24
C ASN A 368 -8.77 9.75 25.14
N ASN A 369 -9.65 8.84 25.53
CA ASN A 369 -10.60 8.19 24.64
C ASN A 369 -11.80 7.68 25.46
N MET A 370 -12.99 8.22 25.18
CA MET A 370 -14.19 7.84 25.94
C MET A 370 -14.61 6.38 25.73
N GLU A 371 -14.22 5.78 24.62
CA GLU A 371 -14.55 4.37 24.30
C GLU A 371 -13.47 3.38 24.78
N ASN A 372 -12.30 3.90 25.20
CA ASN A 372 -11.23 3.09 25.77
C ASN A 372 -10.64 3.75 27.02
N PRO A 373 -11.20 3.47 28.21
CA PRO A 373 -10.73 4.05 29.47
C PRO A 373 -9.27 3.71 29.83
N GLU A 374 -8.69 2.64 29.25
CA GLU A 374 -7.30 2.24 29.50
C GLU A 374 -6.30 3.29 29.00
N LEU A 375 -6.69 4.15 28.08
CA LEU A 375 -5.86 5.26 27.62
C LEU A 375 -5.75 6.41 28.63
N GLY A 376 -6.51 6.35 29.73
CA GLY A 376 -6.47 7.32 30.80
C GLY A 376 -7.09 8.67 30.44
N SER A 377 -6.65 9.69 31.17
CA SER A 377 -7.09 11.08 31.00
C SER A 377 -5.90 12.03 31.01
N ARG A 378 -6.17 13.28 30.62
CA ARG A 378 -5.23 14.38 30.68
C ARG A 378 -5.92 15.65 31.18
N MET A 379 -5.11 16.62 31.58
CA MET A 379 -5.59 17.92 32.02
C MET A 379 -5.51 18.93 30.88
N LEU A 380 -6.66 19.48 30.46
CA LEU A 380 -6.76 20.52 29.43
C LEU A 380 -6.70 21.90 30.06
N PRO A 381 -5.80 22.80 29.65
CA PRO A 381 -5.84 24.19 30.07
C PRO A 381 -7.04 24.90 29.45
N PHE A 382 -7.77 25.67 30.30
CA PHE A 382 -8.95 26.47 29.92
C PHE A 382 -8.79 27.87 30.45
N GLY A 383 -9.22 28.85 29.68
CA GLY A 383 -9.14 30.26 30.04
C GLY A 383 -10.22 31.11 29.39
N ARG A 384 -10.11 32.42 29.58
CA ARG A 384 -11.05 33.38 29.01
C ARG A 384 -11.07 33.42 27.49
N GLU A 385 -9.90 33.29 26.86
CA GLU A 385 -9.74 33.32 25.40
C GLU A 385 -9.48 31.92 24.87
N LEU A 386 -10.24 31.52 23.86
CA LEU A 386 -10.15 30.23 23.20
C LEU A 386 -10.07 30.42 21.69
N TYR A 387 -9.65 29.34 20.99
CA TYR A 387 -9.89 29.17 19.56
C TYR A 387 -10.90 28.04 19.33
N ILE A 388 -11.83 28.26 18.40
CA ILE A 388 -12.76 27.26 17.90
C ILE A 388 -12.67 27.23 16.37
N GLU A 389 -13.25 26.21 15.74
CA GLU A 389 -13.33 26.18 14.28
C GLU A 389 -14.23 27.32 13.78
N ARG A 390 -13.78 28.01 12.75
CA ARG A 390 -14.58 29.08 12.11
C ARG A 390 -15.95 28.59 11.64
N GLU A 391 -16.03 27.40 11.12
CA GLU A 391 -17.29 26.77 10.66
C GLU A 391 -18.27 26.46 11.79
N ASP A 392 -17.81 26.45 13.03
CA ASP A 392 -18.65 26.22 14.20
C ASP A 392 -19.42 27.47 14.64
N PHE A 393 -19.20 28.59 13.97
CA PHE A 393 -19.91 29.85 14.21
C PHE A 393 -20.56 30.37 12.94
N MET A 394 -21.81 30.83 13.05
CA MET A 394 -22.52 31.59 12.02
C MET A 394 -23.25 32.78 12.68
N GLU A 395 -23.05 34.00 12.17
CA GLU A 395 -23.76 35.16 12.67
C GLU A 395 -25.27 35.07 12.32
N VAL A 396 -25.56 34.62 11.10
CA VAL A 396 -26.94 34.34 10.66
C VAL A 396 -27.04 32.85 10.33
N PRO A 397 -27.60 32.04 11.25
CA PRO A 397 -27.64 30.60 11.09
C PRO A 397 -28.57 30.16 9.96
N ILE A 398 -28.12 29.18 9.19
CA ILE A 398 -28.97 28.46 8.24
C ILE A 398 -29.92 27.51 8.96
N LYS A 399 -31.00 27.10 8.27
CA LYS A 399 -31.99 26.17 8.81
C LYS A 399 -31.33 24.89 9.32
N LYS A 400 -31.66 24.49 10.55
CA LYS A 400 -31.12 23.31 11.25
C LYS A 400 -29.64 23.40 11.68
N TYR A 401 -29.04 24.59 11.67
CA TYR A 401 -27.71 24.78 12.22
C TYR A 401 -27.72 24.54 13.74
N LYS A 402 -26.85 23.67 14.23
CA LYS A 402 -26.83 23.22 15.64
C LYS A 402 -25.54 23.61 16.37
N ARG A 403 -24.83 24.60 15.86
CA ARG A 403 -23.58 25.08 16.42
C ARG A 403 -23.78 26.50 16.99
N LEU A 404 -22.72 27.26 17.16
CA LEU A 404 -22.76 28.55 17.82
C LEU A 404 -23.28 29.66 16.88
N TYR A 405 -24.21 30.47 17.38
CA TYR A 405 -24.72 31.68 16.76
C TYR A 405 -25.25 32.64 17.85
N PRO A 406 -25.46 33.93 17.59
CA PRO A 406 -25.91 34.87 18.60
C PRO A 406 -27.19 34.40 19.32
N GLY A 407 -27.14 34.37 20.65
CA GLY A 407 -28.22 33.91 21.52
C GLY A 407 -28.31 32.38 21.71
N ASN A 408 -27.49 31.55 21.01
CA ASN A 408 -27.50 30.10 21.14
C ASN A 408 -26.48 29.63 22.15
N GLU A 409 -26.86 28.65 22.95
CA GLU A 409 -26.00 27.94 23.91
C GLU A 409 -25.46 26.64 23.32
N VAL A 410 -24.15 26.42 23.43
CA VAL A 410 -23.46 25.18 23.03
C VAL A 410 -22.58 24.68 24.16
N ARG A 411 -22.19 23.40 24.06
CA ARG A 411 -21.21 22.79 24.97
C ARG A 411 -19.81 22.94 24.37
N LEU A 412 -18.89 23.49 25.14
CA LEU A 412 -17.47 23.30 24.91
C LEU A 412 -17.05 21.97 25.53
N MET A 413 -16.52 21.07 24.73
CA MET A 413 -16.25 19.66 25.12
C MET A 413 -15.41 19.59 26.39
N ASN A 414 -15.89 18.82 27.37
CA ASN A 414 -15.24 18.65 28.69
C ASN A 414 -15.07 19.94 29.51
N ALA A 415 -15.68 21.05 29.12
CA ALA A 415 -15.49 22.35 29.76
C ALA A 415 -16.82 22.93 30.31
N TYR A 416 -17.44 23.84 29.57
CA TYR A 416 -18.62 24.58 30.03
C TYR A 416 -19.64 24.77 28.89
N PHE A 417 -20.86 25.11 29.26
CA PHE A 417 -21.81 25.71 28.32
C PHE A 417 -21.48 27.18 28.11
N VAL A 418 -21.54 27.62 26.86
CA VAL A 418 -21.36 29.02 26.47
C VAL A 418 -22.49 29.49 25.58
N THR A 419 -22.88 30.77 25.76
CA THR A 419 -23.90 31.41 24.95
C THR A 419 -23.28 32.59 24.21
N CYS A 420 -23.44 32.67 22.90
CA CYS A 420 -22.93 33.82 22.12
C CYS A 420 -23.72 35.09 22.42
N THR A 421 -23.03 36.16 22.70
CA THR A 421 -23.59 37.48 23.01
C THR A 421 -23.31 38.54 21.95
N GLY A 422 -22.33 38.33 21.09
CA GLY A 422 -21.96 39.27 20.05
C GLY A 422 -20.69 38.86 19.30
N VAL A 423 -20.27 39.74 18.39
CA VAL A 423 -19.09 39.52 17.55
C VAL A 423 -18.32 40.81 17.34
N GLU A 424 -17.04 40.68 17.02
CA GLU A 424 -16.22 41.77 16.44
C GLU A 424 -15.91 41.41 14.99
N LYS A 425 -15.85 42.44 14.16
CA LYS A 425 -15.59 42.29 12.73
C LYS A 425 -14.41 43.16 12.29
N ASP A 426 -13.73 42.73 11.25
CA ASP A 426 -12.73 43.54 10.55
C ASP A 426 -13.38 44.59 9.63
N GLU A 427 -12.55 45.39 8.96
CA GLU A 427 -12.99 46.44 8.02
C GLU A 427 -13.76 45.86 6.81
N GLU A 428 -13.53 44.59 6.49
CA GLU A 428 -14.19 43.86 5.38
C GLU A 428 -15.52 43.21 5.81
N GLY A 429 -15.86 43.30 7.10
CA GLY A 429 -17.09 42.73 7.68
C GLY A 429 -16.98 41.26 8.07
N ASN A 430 -15.76 40.66 8.06
CA ASN A 430 -15.54 39.30 8.51
C ASN A 430 -15.50 39.26 10.03
N VAL A 431 -16.12 38.24 10.61
CA VAL A 431 -16.07 38.01 12.06
C VAL A 431 -14.64 37.57 12.47
N THR A 432 -14.07 38.33 13.39
CA THR A 432 -12.72 38.08 13.93
C THR A 432 -12.73 37.55 15.36
N VAL A 433 -13.72 37.96 16.15
CA VAL A 433 -13.90 37.52 17.55
C VAL A 433 -15.37 37.22 17.80
N VAL A 434 -15.62 36.12 18.50
CA VAL A 434 -16.94 35.73 18.99
C VAL A 434 -16.96 35.94 20.50
N HIS A 435 -17.89 36.75 20.99
CA HIS A 435 -18.11 37.00 22.42
C HIS A 435 -19.16 36.05 22.97
N CYS A 436 -18.85 35.45 24.12
CA CYS A 436 -19.74 34.53 24.85
C CYS A 436 -19.77 34.84 26.33
N THR A 437 -20.78 34.33 26.99
CA THR A 437 -20.82 34.14 28.42
C THR A 437 -20.85 32.63 28.73
N TYR A 438 -20.25 32.20 29.83
CA TYR A 438 -20.30 30.81 30.24
C TYR A 438 -21.17 30.60 31.46
N ASP A 439 -21.67 29.39 31.65
CA ASP A 439 -22.38 28.94 32.84
C ASP A 439 -21.37 28.22 33.79
N PRO A 440 -20.97 28.83 34.91
CA PRO A 440 -20.03 28.21 35.86
C PRO A 440 -20.52 26.88 36.44
N ALA A 441 -21.86 26.68 36.51
CA ALA A 441 -22.45 25.44 37.03
C ALA A 441 -22.30 24.27 36.07
N SER A 442 -21.95 24.50 34.80
CA SER A 442 -21.79 23.48 33.76
C SER A 442 -20.38 22.90 33.66
N LYS A 443 -19.54 23.07 34.68
CA LYS A 443 -18.18 22.53 34.72
C LYS A 443 -18.15 21.05 34.40
N GLY A 444 -17.28 20.65 33.48
CA GLY A 444 -17.20 19.28 32.96
C GLY A 444 -18.15 19.00 31.77
N GLY A 445 -18.91 20.00 31.32
CA GLY A 445 -19.74 19.92 30.12
C GLY A 445 -21.18 19.48 30.35
N ASN A 446 -21.66 19.45 31.60
CA ASN A 446 -23.06 19.19 31.94
C ASN A 446 -23.55 20.16 33.02
N SER A 447 -24.83 20.49 32.98
CA SER A 447 -25.45 21.36 33.96
C SER A 447 -26.31 20.56 34.96
N PRO A 448 -26.29 20.95 36.27
CA PRO A 448 -27.13 20.32 37.32
C PRO A 448 -28.64 20.39 37.04
N ASP A 449 -29.10 21.36 36.27
CA ASP A 449 -30.51 21.53 35.93
C ASP A 449 -30.97 20.53 34.83
N GLY A 450 -30.04 19.74 34.26
CA GLY A 450 -30.35 18.71 33.27
C GLY A 450 -30.84 19.23 31.91
N ARG A 451 -30.72 20.56 31.63
CA ARG A 451 -31.11 21.08 30.32
C ARG A 451 -30.29 20.50 29.20
N LYS A 452 -30.94 20.25 28.07
CA LYS A 452 -30.31 19.69 26.88
C LYS A 452 -29.76 20.81 26.00
N VAL A 453 -28.43 20.83 25.82
CA VAL A 453 -27.75 21.75 24.91
C VAL A 453 -27.44 21.00 23.62
N ARG A 454 -27.80 21.60 22.49
CA ARG A 454 -27.53 21.04 21.15
C ARG A 454 -26.24 21.64 20.60
N GLY A 455 -25.33 20.78 20.22
CA GLY A 455 -24.03 21.17 19.68
C GLY A 455 -22.94 21.10 20.73
N THR A 456 -21.88 20.40 20.38
CA THR A 456 -20.65 20.29 21.16
C THR A 456 -19.48 20.67 20.26
N LEU A 457 -18.67 21.62 20.73
CA LEU A 457 -17.53 22.15 20.00
C LEU A 457 -16.23 21.70 20.64
N HIS A 458 -15.22 21.41 19.84
CA HIS A 458 -13.86 21.31 20.33
C HIS A 458 -13.20 22.70 20.32
N TRP A 459 -12.16 22.84 21.10
CA TRP A 459 -11.55 24.13 21.37
C TRP A 459 -10.11 23.96 21.86
N VAL A 460 -9.33 25.03 21.82
CA VAL A 460 -8.04 25.12 22.51
C VAL A 460 -7.93 26.47 23.22
N ALA A 461 -7.27 26.53 24.38
CA ALA A 461 -7.03 27.77 25.09
C ALA A 461 -5.98 28.61 24.37
N ALA A 462 -6.31 29.85 24.04
CA ALA A 462 -5.43 30.72 23.26
C ALA A 462 -4.07 30.97 23.92
N LYS A 463 -4.03 31.10 25.25
CA LYS A 463 -2.81 31.36 26.01
C LYS A 463 -1.79 30.22 25.96
N THR A 464 -2.25 28.99 25.87
CA THR A 464 -1.41 27.78 25.94
C THR A 464 -1.29 27.03 24.63
N ALA A 465 -2.19 27.28 23.69
CA ALA A 465 -2.17 26.66 22.37
C ALA A 465 -0.81 26.85 21.67
N ARG A 466 -0.47 25.88 20.86
CA ARG A 466 0.74 25.91 20.02
C ARG A 466 0.35 25.79 18.57
N GLU A 467 1.11 26.43 17.69
CA GLU A 467 0.96 26.25 16.27
C GLU A 467 1.58 24.93 15.81
N ALA A 468 0.89 24.22 14.93
CA ALA A 468 1.40 23.04 14.25
C ALA A 468 1.00 23.06 12.79
N GLU A 469 1.89 22.59 11.94
CA GLU A 469 1.57 22.35 10.53
C GLU A 469 0.73 21.08 10.40
N VAL A 470 -0.40 21.21 9.71
CA VAL A 470 -1.31 20.10 9.43
C VAL A 470 -1.50 20.00 7.93
N ARG A 471 -1.28 18.80 7.38
CA ARG A 471 -1.40 18.48 5.97
C ARG A 471 -2.67 17.68 5.73
N LEU A 472 -3.60 18.28 5.01
CA LEU A 472 -4.88 17.70 4.64
C LEU A 472 -4.74 17.06 3.28
N TYR A 473 -4.46 15.76 3.27
CA TYR A 473 -4.33 14.99 2.04
C TYR A 473 -5.69 14.52 1.54
N GLU A 474 -5.91 14.72 0.25
CA GLU A 474 -7.02 14.17 -0.51
C GLU A 474 -6.49 13.24 -1.60
N ASN A 475 -7.39 12.58 -2.32
CA ASN A 475 -6.98 11.73 -3.44
C ASN A 475 -6.23 12.55 -4.49
N ILE A 476 -5.10 12.04 -4.97
CA ILE A 476 -4.33 12.68 -6.05
C ILE A 476 -5.09 12.68 -7.38
N ILE A 477 -6.02 11.75 -7.54
CA ILE A 477 -6.89 11.65 -8.72
C ILE A 477 -8.19 12.43 -8.48
N ASP A 478 -8.65 13.12 -9.51
CA ASP A 478 -10.00 13.68 -9.56
C ASP A 478 -11.00 12.54 -9.77
N GLU A 479 -11.64 12.11 -8.68
CA GLU A 479 -12.51 10.94 -8.66
C GLU A 479 -13.73 11.06 -9.59
N GLU A 480 -14.19 12.28 -9.85
CA GLU A 480 -15.33 12.51 -10.74
C GLU A 480 -14.99 12.26 -12.21
N LYS A 481 -13.73 12.43 -12.59
CA LYS A 481 -13.25 12.28 -13.97
C LYS A 481 -12.65 10.91 -14.26
N GLY A 482 -12.38 10.12 -13.22
CA GLY A 482 -11.66 8.86 -13.34
C GLY A 482 -10.14 9.04 -13.46
N VAL A 483 -9.40 7.92 -13.49
CA VAL A 483 -7.93 7.94 -13.36
C VAL A 483 -7.26 8.57 -14.59
N TYR A 484 -7.72 8.24 -15.79
CA TYR A 484 -7.08 8.63 -17.04
C TYR A 484 -7.95 9.50 -17.93
N ASN A 485 -7.30 10.48 -18.56
CA ASN A 485 -7.86 11.21 -19.69
C ASN A 485 -7.87 10.34 -20.95
N SER A 486 -8.56 10.79 -21.99
CA SER A 486 -8.63 10.10 -23.28
C SER A 486 -7.26 9.95 -23.96
N ASP A 487 -6.30 10.82 -23.66
CA ASP A 487 -4.93 10.78 -24.17
C ASP A 487 -3.98 9.91 -23.30
N GLY A 488 -4.51 9.26 -22.26
CA GLY A 488 -3.76 8.41 -21.33
C GLY A 488 -3.00 9.15 -20.24
N THR A 489 -3.15 10.47 -20.11
CA THR A 489 -2.63 11.25 -18.99
C THR A 489 -3.53 11.11 -17.75
N LEU A 490 -2.98 11.42 -16.56
CA LEU A 490 -3.73 11.34 -15.31
C LEU A 490 -4.65 12.56 -15.12
N ASN A 491 -5.85 12.29 -14.62
CA ASN A 491 -6.75 13.35 -14.10
C ASN A 491 -6.35 13.69 -12.68
N LEU A 492 -5.48 14.68 -12.51
CA LEU A 492 -4.98 15.09 -11.21
C LEU A 492 -5.96 16.03 -10.51
N ASN A 493 -6.13 15.82 -9.19
CA ASN A 493 -6.86 16.71 -8.31
C ASN A 493 -5.93 17.87 -7.89
N PRO A 494 -6.20 19.12 -8.29
CA PRO A 494 -5.34 20.25 -7.93
C PRO A 494 -5.36 20.55 -6.44
N ASN A 495 -6.39 20.09 -5.71
CA ASN A 495 -6.57 20.29 -4.27
C ASN A 495 -6.20 19.03 -3.45
N SER A 496 -5.33 18.18 -3.97
CA SER A 496 -4.93 16.94 -3.31
C SER A 496 -4.12 17.13 -2.02
N LEU A 497 -3.56 18.30 -1.81
CA LEU A 497 -2.87 18.69 -0.59
C LEU A 497 -3.22 20.13 -0.21
N GLN A 498 -3.71 20.32 1.00
CA GLN A 498 -3.87 21.61 1.63
C GLN A 498 -3.07 21.63 2.93
N THR A 499 -2.17 22.59 3.07
CA THR A 499 -1.40 22.78 4.30
C THR A 499 -1.99 23.92 5.09
N VAL A 500 -2.30 23.67 6.37
CA VAL A 500 -2.85 24.68 7.28
C VAL A 500 -1.98 24.79 8.53
N LYS A 501 -2.01 25.97 9.16
CA LYS A 501 -1.47 26.19 10.51
C LYS A 501 -2.61 26.01 11.51
N ALA A 502 -2.55 24.94 12.29
CA ALA A 502 -3.53 24.65 13.32
C ALA A 502 -3.07 25.19 14.67
N TYR A 503 -4.03 25.52 15.54
CA TYR A 503 -3.78 25.66 16.96
C TYR A 503 -4.15 24.37 17.67
N VAL A 504 -3.20 23.82 18.42
CA VAL A 504 -3.34 22.52 19.07
C VAL A 504 -3.08 22.60 20.56
N GLU A 505 -3.62 21.66 21.31
CA GLU A 505 -3.30 21.56 22.74
C GLU A 505 -1.81 21.27 22.94
N PRO A 506 -1.18 21.78 24.02
CA PRO A 506 0.27 21.71 24.20
C PRO A 506 0.86 20.30 24.20
N ALA A 507 0.11 19.31 24.67
CA ALA A 507 0.55 17.92 24.73
C ALA A 507 0.92 17.34 23.35
N LEU A 508 0.35 17.87 22.27
CA LEU A 508 0.67 17.43 20.91
C LEU A 508 2.08 17.83 20.45
N MET A 509 2.71 18.79 21.11
CA MET A 509 4.09 19.18 20.78
C MET A 509 5.13 18.11 21.11
N GLU A 510 4.77 17.14 21.94
CA GLU A 510 5.64 16.01 22.32
C GLU A 510 5.47 14.79 21.38
N ALA A 511 4.62 14.91 20.35
CA ALA A 511 4.40 13.85 19.39
C ALA A 511 5.70 13.43 18.71
N LYS A 512 5.92 12.13 18.67
CA LYS A 512 7.05 11.50 17.99
C LYS A 512 6.63 11.02 16.61
N ALA A 513 7.60 10.77 15.75
CA ALA A 513 7.36 10.18 14.44
C ALA A 513 6.43 8.96 14.52
N PHE A 514 5.43 8.92 13.66
CA PHE A 514 4.39 7.90 13.59
C PHE A 514 3.36 7.88 14.73
N ASP A 515 3.46 8.76 15.72
CA ASP A 515 2.38 8.90 16.71
C ASP A 515 1.10 9.35 16.02
N SER A 516 0.01 8.66 16.29
CA SER A 516 -1.30 8.93 15.71
C SER A 516 -2.31 9.36 16.76
N TYR A 517 -3.19 10.26 16.35
CA TYR A 517 -4.23 10.84 17.18
C TYR A 517 -5.53 10.98 16.41
N GLN A 518 -6.66 10.93 17.08
CA GLN A 518 -7.87 11.52 16.54
C GLN A 518 -7.90 13.01 16.92
N PHE A 519 -7.93 13.89 15.94
CA PHE A 519 -8.27 15.29 16.20
C PHE A 519 -9.79 15.36 16.26
N VAL A 520 -10.28 15.71 17.43
CA VAL A 520 -11.70 15.68 17.77
C VAL A 520 -12.54 16.34 16.68
N ARG A 521 -13.53 15.63 16.14
CA ARG A 521 -14.44 16.05 15.07
C ARG A 521 -13.78 16.29 13.69
N ASN A 522 -12.47 16.23 13.57
CA ASN A 522 -11.74 16.46 12.32
C ASN A 522 -11.34 15.18 11.58
N GLY A 523 -10.72 14.25 12.26
CA GLY A 523 -10.23 13.03 11.63
C GLY A 523 -9.10 12.40 12.42
N PHE A 524 -8.41 11.45 11.79
CA PHE A 524 -7.20 10.84 12.33
C PHE A 524 -5.97 11.44 11.66
N PHE A 525 -4.94 11.71 12.46
CA PHE A 525 -3.72 12.38 12.05
C PHE A 525 -2.50 11.64 12.61
N CYS A 526 -1.42 11.65 11.84
CA CYS A 526 -0.16 10.99 12.19
C CYS A 526 0.99 11.98 12.08
N ALA A 527 1.87 12.00 13.09
CA ALA A 527 3.08 12.81 13.01
C ALA A 527 4.01 12.32 11.91
N ASP A 528 4.33 13.19 10.97
CA ASP A 528 5.19 12.86 9.83
C ASP A 528 6.60 12.53 10.30
N PHE A 529 7.11 11.36 9.91
CA PHE A 529 8.43 10.91 10.35
C PHE A 529 9.58 11.66 9.69
N ARG A 530 9.35 12.24 8.51
CA ARG A 530 10.38 12.92 7.72
C ARG A 530 10.52 14.39 8.10
N ASP A 531 9.39 15.09 8.24
CA ASP A 531 9.36 16.54 8.34
C ASP A 531 9.11 17.06 9.75
N SER A 532 8.66 16.20 10.69
CA SER A 532 8.55 16.57 12.10
C SER A 532 9.92 16.77 12.74
N LYS A 533 9.99 17.77 13.62
CA LYS A 533 11.16 18.05 14.47
C LYS A 533 10.74 18.02 15.94
N PRO A 534 11.66 17.77 16.88
CA PRO A 534 11.36 17.88 18.30
C PRO A 534 10.74 19.24 18.66
N GLY A 535 9.56 19.23 19.28
CA GLY A 535 8.81 20.44 19.60
C GLY A 535 8.12 21.16 18.43
N ALA A 536 8.23 20.60 17.22
CA ALA A 536 7.58 21.12 16.00
C ALA A 536 7.08 19.98 15.13
N PRO A 537 6.06 19.22 15.56
CA PRO A 537 5.50 18.13 14.79
C PRO A 537 4.74 18.65 13.56
N VAL A 538 4.78 17.86 12.50
CA VAL A 538 3.96 18.03 11.30
C VAL A 538 2.97 16.88 11.29
N PHE A 539 1.68 17.14 11.15
CA PHE A 539 0.64 16.13 11.17
C PHE A 539 0.05 15.89 9.78
N ASN A 540 0.13 14.65 9.35
CA ASN A 540 -0.52 14.18 8.12
C ASN A 540 -1.91 13.67 8.45
N ARG A 541 -2.94 14.12 7.72
CA ARG A 541 -4.26 13.50 7.83
C ARG A 541 -4.22 12.09 7.26
N VAL A 542 -4.50 11.10 8.11
CA VAL A 542 -4.62 9.70 7.74
C VAL A 542 -5.92 9.49 6.99
N VAL A 543 -7.02 9.89 7.63
CA VAL A 543 -8.39 9.71 7.11
C VAL A 543 -9.36 10.63 7.85
N SER A 544 -10.42 11.05 7.17
CA SER A 544 -11.54 11.80 7.78
C SER A 544 -12.41 10.87 8.66
N LEU A 545 -13.27 11.46 9.49
CA LEU A 545 -14.18 10.67 10.36
C LEU A 545 -15.35 10.04 9.59
N LYS A 546 -15.78 10.65 8.48
CA LYS A 546 -16.92 10.16 7.71
C LYS A 546 -16.49 9.07 6.73
N SER A 547 -17.26 8.01 6.64
CA SER A 547 -17.09 6.93 5.68
C SER A 547 -18.26 6.87 4.71
N SER A 548 -17.99 6.69 3.43
CA SER A 548 -18.96 6.29 2.41
C SER A 548 -19.13 4.78 2.35
N PHE A 549 -18.17 4.03 2.87
CA PHE A 549 -18.19 2.56 2.88
C PHE A 549 -19.08 2.03 4.01
N LYS A 550 -19.88 1.01 3.68
CA LYS A 550 -20.66 0.21 4.65
C LYS A 550 -20.36 -1.25 4.40
N LEU A 551 -20.13 -2.01 5.48
CA LEU A 551 -20.02 -3.45 5.37
C LEU A 551 -21.27 -4.02 4.71
N PRO A 552 -21.14 -4.99 3.79
CA PRO A 552 -22.28 -5.79 3.32
C PRO A 552 -22.99 -6.41 4.54
N LYS A 553 -24.30 -6.35 4.54
CA LYS A 553 -25.13 -6.98 5.59
C LYS A 553 -25.11 -8.50 5.46
#